data_4ebec1ed853a1eddd39e7e6b382df72c
#
_entry.id   4ebec1ed853a1eddd39e7e6b382df72c
#
_cell.length_a   1.000
_cell.length_b   1.000
_cell.length_c   1.000
_cell.angle_alpha   90.00
_cell.angle_beta   90.00
_cell.angle_gamma   90.00
#
_symmetry.space_group_name_H-M   'P 1'
#
loop_
_entity.id
_entity.type
_entity.pdbx_description
1 polymer ?
#
loop_
_entity_poly.entity_id
_entity_poly.type
_entity_poly.pdbx_seq_one_letter_code
_entity_poly.pdbx_strand_id
1 'polypeptide(L)'
;MLICKNEYLPTGKLPLSGIEAAVANASRVISHARDTGIPVFHIRHESDNEGAAIFTKGSDGTQIQPAVAPVGQEPVITKNHINAFRDTDLKKQLDAFDVEDIVVIGAMSHMCIDAVVRAAADIGYPVTVLHDACATLDLTFGGVTVPAAQTHAAMMAAFEFGYATVKSVDEYLSA
;
A
#
# COMPACT_ATOMS: atom_id res chain seq x y z
N MET A 1 3.36 -5.29 4.48
CA MET A 1 2.76 -5.34 3.12
C MET A 1 2.90 -4.00 2.44
N LEU A 2 3.41 -3.97 1.22
CA LEU A 2 3.73 -2.74 0.49
C LEU A 2 3.00 -2.65 -0.85
N ILE A 3 2.46 -1.45 -1.18
CA ILE A 3 1.81 -1.14 -2.46
C ILE A 3 2.39 0.16 -3.05
N CYS A 4 3.56 0.11 -3.71
CA CYS A 4 4.21 1.28 -4.33
C CYS A 4 4.66 0.98 -5.76
N LYS A 5 4.19 1.74 -6.74
CA LYS A 5 4.45 1.55 -8.19
C LYS A 5 4.95 2.80 -8.86
N ASN A 6 5.64 2.64 -10.00
CA ASN A 6 6.15 3.75 -10.81
C ASN A 6 5.04 4.66 -11.34
N GLU A 7 3.82 4.14 -11.54
CA GLU A 7 2.64 4.91 -11.97
C GLU A 7 2.33 6.10 -11.05
N TYR A 8 2.72 6.03 -9.78
CA TYR A 8 2.49 7.04 -8.75
C TYR A 8 3.55 8.13 -8.69
N LEU A 9 4.69 7.94 -9.37
CA LEU A 9 5.77 8.93 -9.43
C LEU A 9 5.34 10.19 -10.22
N PRO A 10 6.01 11.33 -10.05
CA PRO A 10 5.75 12.54 -10.86
C PRO A 10 5.83 12.32 -12.37
N THR A 11 6.59 11.31 -12.80
CA THR A 11 6.74 10.90 -14.21
C THR A 11 5.71 9.85 -14.67
N GLY A 12 4.94 9.30 -13.74
CA GLY A 12 3.89 8.31 -14.03
C GLY A 12 2.60 8.96 -14.52
N LYS A 13 1.62 8.13 -14.87
CA LYS A 13 0.32 8.61 -15.36
C LYS A 13 -0.67 8.95 -14.25
N LEU A 14 -0.36 8.61 -13.01
CA LEU A 14 -1.19 8.88 -11.82
C LEU A 14 -0.34 9.41 -10.67
N PRO A 15 0.28 10.60 -10.82
CA PRO A 15 1.17 11.13 -9.79
C PRO A 15 0.41 11.44 -8.49
N LEU A 16 1.02 11.07 -7.35
CA LEU A 16 0.43 11.27 -6.03
C LEU A 16 1.16 12.35 -5.24
N SER A 17 0.40 13.08 -4.42
CA SER A 17 0.95 14.05 -3.47
C SER A 17 1.79 13.33 -2.41
N GLY A 18 3.04 13.79 -2.24
CA GLY A 18 3.95 13.28 -1.20
C GLY A 18 4.49 11.87 -1.43
N ILE A 19 4.36 11.30 -2.63
CA ILE A 19 4.76 9.91 -2.90
C ILE A 19 6.25 9.66 -2.63
N GLU A 20 7.14 10.60 -2.92
CA GLU A 20 8.56 10.44 -2.73
C GLU A 20 8.93 10.32 -1.24
N ALA A 21 8.32 11.15 -0.38
CA ALA A 21 8.48 11.06 1.06
C ALA A 21 7.90 9.75 1.63
N ALA A 22 6.72 9.35 1.16
CA ALA A 22 6.09 8.09 1.57
C ALA A 22 6.96 6.88 1.18
N VAL A 23 7.57 6.88 -0.02
CA VAL A 23 8.48 5.82 -0.47
C VAL A 23 9.78 5.81 0.33
N ALA A 24 10.33 6.97 0.67
CA ALA A 24 11.51 7.04 1.54
C ALA A 24 11.23 6.43 2.92
N ASN A 25 10.08 6.73 3.51
CA ASN A 25 9.63 6.13 4.76
C ASN A 25 9.36 4.62 4.61
N ALA A 26 8.70 4.21 3.54
CA ALA A 26 8.46 2.78 3.24
C ALA A 26 9.80 2.02 3.13
N SER A 27 10.81 2.60 2.50
CA SER A 27 12.15 2.00 2.40
C SER A 27 12.78 1.76 3.78
N ARG A 28 12.63 2.69 4.73
CA ARG A 28 13.11 2.53 6.12
C ARG A 28 12.43 1.34 6.82
N VAL A 29 11.11 1.25 6.67
CA VAL A 29 10.33 0.15 7.25
C VAL A 29 10.72 -1.20 6.66
N ILE A 30 10.89 -1.28 5.34
CA ILE A 30 11.31 -2.51 4.66
C ILE A 30 12.73 -2.93 5.09
N SER A 31 13.65 -1.96 5.20
CA SER A 31 15.00 -2.24 5.69
C SER A 31 14.97 -2.83 7.09
N HIS A 32 14.21 -2.22 8.00
CA HIS A 32 14.03 -2.75 9.35
C HIS A 32 13.42 -4.16 9.35
N ALA A 33 12.38 -4.40 8.54
CA ALA A 33 11.76 -5.72 8.43
C ALA A 33 12.77 -6.79 7.97
N ARG A 34 13.61 -6.47 6.96
CA ARG A 34 14.66 -7.36 6.47
C ARG A 34 15.72 -7.62 7.52
N ASP A 35 16.16 -6.60 8.24
CA ASP A 35 17.17 -6.70 9.29
C ASP A 35 16.69 -7.52 10.50
N THR A 36 15.38 -7.53 10.75
CA THR A 36 14.74 -8.26 11.87
C THR A 36 14.09 -9.57 11.46
N GLY A 37 14.15 -9.94 10.17
CA GLY A 37 13.57 -11.20 9.67
C GLY A 37 12.04 -11.19 9.53
N ILE A 38 11.40 -10.01 9.58
CA ILE A 38 9.96 -9.86 9.32
C ILE A 38 9.70 -10.04 7.82
N PRO A 39 8.77 -10.92 7.40
CA PRO A 39 8.51 -11.16 5.99
C PRO A 39 7.90 -9.94 5.29
N VAL A 40 8.42 -9.61 4.12
CA VAL A 40 7.94 -8.49 3.29
C VAL A 40 7.14 -9.03 2.11
N PHE A 41 5.88 -8.59 1.99
CA PHE A 41 4.99 -8.93 0.87
C PHE A 41 4.79 -7.71 -0.02
N HIS A 42 5.12 -7.83 -1.28
CA HIS A 42 4.92 -6.79 -2.28
C HIS A 42 3.63 -7.02 -3.05
N ILE A 43 2.83 -5.97 -3.21
CA ILE A 43 1.57 -6.03 -3.95
C ILE A 43 1.72 -5.21 -5.22
N ARG A 44 1.57 -5.86 -6.37
CA ARG A 44 1.58 -5.24 -7.69
C ARG A 44 0.17 -5.23 -8.27
N HIS A 45 -0.32 -4.06 -8.66
CA HIS A 45 -1.60 -3.95 -9.34
C HIS A 45 -1.38 -3.87 -10.85
N GLU A 46 -2.08 -4.69 -11.59
CA GLU A 46 -2.16 -4.66 -13.06
C GLU A 46 -3.63 -4.63 -13.47
N SER A 47 -3.96 -3.89 -14.51
CA SER A 47 -5.31 -3.89 -15.07
C SER A 47 -5.47 -5.08 -16.01
N ASP A 48 -6.60 -5.79 -15.90
CA ASP A 48 -7.01 -6.83 -16.87
C ASP A 48 -7.56 -6.24 -18.17
N ASN A 49 -7.85 -4.94 -18.20
CA ASN A 49 -8.34 -4.26 -19.38
C ASN A 49 -7.16 -3.89 -20.29
N GLU A 50 -7.08 -4.47 -21.49
CA GLU A 50 -6.05 -4.18 -22.48
C GLU A 50 -6.00 -2.70 -22.91
N GLY A 51 -7.11 -1.97 -22.78
CA GLY A 51 -7.22 -0.52 -23.05
C GLY A 51 -7.02 0.37 -21.84
N ALA A 52 -6.55 -0.15 -20.70
CA ALA A 52 -6.39 0.65 -19.49
C ALA A 52 -5.42 1.82 -19.69
N ALA A 53 -5.86 3.02 -19.29
CA ALA A 53 -5.02 4.21 -19.35
C ALA A 53 -3.89 4.19 -18.30
N ILE A 54 -4.11 3.52 -17.17
CA ILE A 54 -3.19 3.37 -16.04
C ILE A 54 -3.07 1.88 -15.67
N PHE A 55 -1.97 1.50 -15.02
CA PHE A 55 -1.68 0.12 -14.60
C PHE A 55 -1.75 -0.90 -15.73
N THR A 56 -1.44 -0.49 -16.95
CA THR A 56 -1.41 -1.38 -18.12
C THR A 56 -0.46 -2.54 -17.87
N LYS A 57 -0.95 -3.76 -18.00
CA LYS A 57 -0.19 -4.98 -17.76
C LYS A 57 1.16 -4.98 -18.48
N GLY A 58 2.24 -5.26 -17.75
CA GLY A 58 3.60 -5.31 -18.27
C GLY A 58 4.24 -3.94 -18.57
N SER A 59 3.53 -2.81 -18.31
CA SER A 59 4.10 -1.47 -18.47
C SER A 59 5.06 -1.13 -17.33
N ASP A 60 5.93 -0.13 -17.56
CA ASP A 60 6.80 0.43 -16.51
C ASP A 60 5.99 0.96 -15.33
N GLY A 61 4.82 1.55 -15.57
CA GLY A 61 3.93 2.06 -14.53
C GLY A 61 3.51 1.02 -13.50
N THR A 62 3.44 -0.27 -13.87
CA THR A 62 3.09 -1.37 -12.96
C THR A 62 4.28 -1.89 -12.14
N GLN A 63 5.50 -1.52 -12.49
CA GLN A 63 6.69 -1.98 -11.75
C GLN A 63 6.74 -1.35 -10.35
N ILE A 64 7.25 -2.13 -9.40
CA ILE A 64 7.50 -1.64 -8.04
C ILE A 64 8.68 -0.68 -8.08
N GLN A 65 8.56 0.44 -7.38
CA GLN A 65 9.60 1.48 -7.37
C GLN A 65 10.93 0.92 -6.86
N PRO A 66 12.07 1.27 -7.51
CA PRO A 66 13.37 0.68 -7.20
C PRO A 66 13.79 0.77 -5.72
N ALA A 67 13.45 1.89 -5.06
CA ALA A 67 13.78 2.11 -3.65
C ALA A 67 13.13 1.10 -2.68
N VAL A 68 12.08 0.43 -3.11
CA VAL A 68 11.29 -0.53 -2.33
C VAL A 68 11.08 -1.84 -3.10
N ALA A 69 11.92 -2.11 -4.07
CA ALA A 69 11.84 -3.32 -4.88
C ALA A 69 12.06 -4.60 -4.05
N PRO A 70 11.44 -5.71 -4.44
CA PRO A 70 11.65 -6.99 -3.77
C PRO A 70 13.10 -7.46 -3.87
N VAL A 71 13.59 -8.11 -2.82
CA VAL A 71 14.93 -8.68 -2.73
C VAL A 71 14.83 -10.19 -2.51
N GLY A 72 15.67 -10.94 -3.20
CA GLY A 72 15.72 -12.39 -3.05
C GLY A 72 14.40 -13.07 -3.44
N GLN A 73 13.78 -13.77 -2.49
CA GLN A 73 12.53 -14.52 -2.70
C GLN A 73 11.32 -13.84 -2.03
N GLU A 74 11.38 -12.55 -1.76
CA GLU A 74 10.24 -11.81 -1.21
C GLU A 74 9.01 -11.97 -2.12
N PRO A 75 7.84 -12.36 -1.58
CA PRO A 75 6.64 -12.59 -2.38
C PRO A 75 6.16 -11.32 -3.09
N VAL A 76 5.84 -11.46 -4.38
CA VAL A 76 5.17 -10.42 -5.18
C VAL A 76 3.81 -10.94 -5.60
N ILE A 77 2.75 -10.41 -4.99
CA ILE A 77 1.38 -10.77 -5.30
C ILE A 77 0.84 -9.78 -6.35
N THR A 78 0.52 -10.28 -7.54
CA THR A 78 -0.15 -9.48 -8.56
C THR A 78 -1.66 -9.53 -8.35
N LYS A 79 -2.30 -8.37 -8.31
CA LYS A 79 -3.75 -8.22 -8.18
C LYS A 79 -4.33 -7.42 -9.34
N ASN A 80 -5.59 -7.71 -9.69
CA ASN A 80 -6.34 -7.00 -10.73
C ASN A 80 -7.52 -6.20 -10.12
N HIS A 81 -7.78 -6.39 -8.84
CA HIS A 81 -8.80 -5.67 -8.08
C HIS A 81 -8.20 -4.71 -7.05
N ILE A 82 -9.00 -3.77 -6.57
CA ILE A 82 -8.55 -2.80 -5.54
C ILE A 82 -8.14 -3.54 -4.26
N ASN A 83 -8.97 -4.47 -3.79
CA ASN A 83 -8.68 -5.31 -2.64
C ASN A 83 -7.63 -6.38 -3.01
N ALA A 84 -6.52 -6.40 -2.27
CA ALA A 84 -5.42 -7.33 -2.51
C ALA A 84 -5.72 -8.79 -2.13
N PHE A 85 -6.75 -9.05 -1.32
CA PHE A 85 -7.19 -10.40 -1.00
C PHE A 85 -8.12 -11.00 -2.06
N ARG A 86 -8.71 -10.14 -2.93
CA ARG A 86 -9.67 -10.60 -3.91
C ARG A 86 -8.97 -11.24 -5.11
N ASP A 87 -9.32 -12.51 -5.39
CA ASP A 87 -8.82 -13.29 -6.52
C ASP A 87 -7.28 -13.37 -6.59
N THR A 88 -6.64 -13.46 -5.39
CA THR A 88 -5.20 -13.65 -5.23
C THR A 88 -4.91 -14.76 -4.22
N ASP A 89 -3.68 -15.17 -4.13
CA ASP A 89 -3.19 -16.12 -3.11
C ASP A 89 -2.63 -15.43 -1.85
N LEU A 90 -2.85 -14.11 -1.67
CA LEU A 90 -2.28 -13.35 -0.56
C LEU A 90 -2.57 -14.01 0.80
N LYS A 91 -3.85 -14.35 1.08
CA LYS A 91 -4.21 -14.99 2.36
C LYS A 91 -3.47 -16.31 2.57
N LYS A 92 -3.39 -17.15 1.53
CA LYS A 92 -2.67 -18.43 1.58
C LYS A 92 -1.17 -18.24 1.85
N GLN A 93 -0.57 -17.20 1.27
CA GLN A 93 0.84 -16.90 1.49
C GLN A 93 1.09 -16.36 2.90
N LEU A 94 0.22 -15.47 3.40
CA LEU A 94 0.30 -15.00 4.80
C LEU A 94 0.23 -16.17 5.78
N ASP A 95 -0.68 -17.12 5.55
CA ASP A 95 -0.81 -18.33 6.38
C ASP A 95 0.44 -19.22 6.31
N ALA A 96 1.04 -19.35 5.12
CA ALA A 96 2.26 -20.15 4.94
C ALA A 96 3.50 -19.56 5.63
N PHE A 97 3.47 -18.26 5.94
CA PHE A 97 4.49 -17.56 6.71
C PHE A 97 4.12 -17.38 8.19
N ASP A 98 3.03 -18.00 8.66
CA ASP A 98 2.51 -17.89 10.02
C ASP A 98 2.33 -16.43 10.47
N VAL A 99 1.84 -15.56 9.57
CA VAL A 99 1.64 -14.13 9.85
C VAL A 99 0.48 -13.94 10.81
N GLU A 100 0.75 -13.35 11.97
CA GLU A 100 -0.25 -13.08 13.00
C GLU A 100 -0.79 -11.63 12.97
N ASP A 101 0.00 -10.67 12.49
CA ASP A 101 -0.37 -9.26 12.34
C ASP A 101 0.18 -8.66 11.03
N ILE A 102 -0.37 -7.54 10.59
CA ILE A 102 -0.01 -6.94 9.30
C ILE A 102 0.30 -5.46 9.46
N VAL A 103 1.50 -5.05 9.02
CA VAL A 103 1.84 -3.64 8.80
C VAL A 103 1.57 -3.28 7.34
N VAL A 104 0.82 -2.21 7.10
CA VAL A 104 0.41 -1.75 5.76
C VAL A 104 1.03 -0.40 5.45
N ILE A 105 1.70 -0.31 4.29
CA ILE A 105 2.32 0.90 3.75
C ILE A 105 2.07 1.00 2.25
N GLY A 106 2.11 2.19 1.67
CA GLY A 106 2.04 2.40 0.22
C GLY A 106 0.90 3.30 -0.25
N ALA A 107 0.29 2.99 -1.40
CA ALA A 107 -0.69 3.87 -2.04
C ALA A 107 -1.81 3.11 -2.79
N MET A 108 -2.97 3.71 -2.96
CA MET A 108 -3.44 5.02 -2.46
C MET A 108 -4.25 4.84 -1.18
N SER A 109 -4.14 5.80 -0.26
CA SER A 109 -4.81 5.73 1.06
C SER A 109 -6.30 5.43 0.96
N HIS A 110 -7.01 6.06 0.02
CA HIS A 110 -8.46 5.93 -0.20
C HIS A 110 -8.87 4.75 -1.12
N MET A 111 -7.92 3.97 -1.63
CA MET A 111 -8.20 2.87 -2.55
C MET A 111 -7.58 1.55 -2.08
N CYS A 112 -6.39 1.21 -2.57
CA CYS A 112 -5.78 -0.09 -2.27
C CYS A 112 -5.44 -0.25 -0.79
N ILE A 113 -5.04 0.83 -0.11
CA ILE A 113 -4.77 0.80 1.34
C ILE A 113 -6.08 0.63 2.10
N ASP A 114 -7.12 1.42 1.80
CA ASP A 114 -8.44 1.28 2.41
C ASP A 114 -8.97 -0.15 2.26
N ALA A 115 -8.97 -0.66 1.04
CA ALA A 115 -9.52 -1.99 0.75
C ALA A 115 -8.78 -3.12 1.47
N VAL A 116 -7.44 -3.07 1.52
CA VAL A 116 -6.65 -4.13 2.17
C VAL A 116 -6.72 -4.05 3.69
N VAL A 117 -6.72 -2.84 4.26
CA VAL A 117 -6.83 -2.63 5.72
C VAL A 117 -8.15 -3.19 6.24
N ARG A 118 -9.27 -2.80 5.63
CA ARG A 118 -10.59 -3.30 6.04
C ARG A 118 -10.70 -4.81 5.85
N ALA A 119 -10.28 -5.32 4.70
CA ALA A 119 -10.35 -6.75 4.44
C ALA A 119 -9.47 -7.56 5.40
N ALA A 120 -8.26 -7.11 5.72
CA ALA A 120 -7.38 -7.76 6.69
C ALA A 120 -8.01 -7.80 8.09
N ALA A 121 -8.57 -6.67 8.55
CA ALA A 121 -9.25 -6.58 9.84
C ALA A 121 -10.50 -7.48 9.89
N ASP A 122 -11.32 -7.48 8.82
CA ASP A 122 -12.54 -8.29 8.73
C ASP A 122 -12.27 -9.81 8.77
N ILE A 123 -11.10 -10.24 8.29
CA ILE A 123 -10.67 -11.65 8.37
C ILE A 123 -9.81 -11.97 9.59
N GLY A 124 -9.69 -11.01 10.53
CA GLY A 124 -9.18 -11.24 11.88
C GLY A 124 -7.71 -10.86 12.11
N TYR A 125 -7.02 -10.23 11.16
CA TYR A 125 -5.66 -9.72 11.43
C TYR A 125 -5.69 -8.42 12.22
N PRO A 126 -4.89 -8.28 13.30
CA PRO A 126 -4.48 -6.98 13.80
C PRO A 126 -3.72 -6.23 12.68
N VAL A 127 -4.13 -4.99 12.41
CA VAL A 127 -3.53 -4.18 11.35
C VAL A 127 -2.90 -2.92 11.93
N THR A 128 -1.68 -2.62 11.50
CA THR A 128 -1.03 -1.31 11.73
C THR A 128 -0.84 -0.61 10.39
N VAL A 129 -1.27 0.64 10.29
CA VAL A 129 -1.03 1.50 9.12
C VAL A 129 0.01 2.55 9.48
N LEU A 130 1.08 2.66 8.69
CA LEU A 130 2.08 3.72 8.87
C LEU A 130 1.71 4.88 7.96
N HIS A 131 1.07 5.89 8.54
CA HIS A 131 0.41 6.95 7.79
C HIS A 131 1.38 7.75 6.91
N ASP A 132 2.57 8.05 7.39
CA ASP A 132 3.61 8.82 6.68
C ASP A 132 4.43 7.98 5.68
N ALA A 133 4.16 6.67 5.60
CA ALA A 133 4.54 5.77 4.50
C ALA A 133 3.40 5.50 3.53
N CYS A 134 2.31 6.28 3.59
CA CYS A 134 1.17 6.21 2.67
C CYS A 134 0.98 7.52 1.91
N ALA A 135 0.46 7.43 0.67
CA ALA A 135 0.20 8.59 -0.18
C ALA A 135 -1.16 8.49 -0.89
N THR A 136 -1.68 9.63 -1.33
CA THR A 136 -2.91 9.73 -2.10
C THR A 136 -2.90 10.97 -3.02
N LEU A 137 -4.02 11.30 -3.63
CA LEU A 137 -4.20 12.45 -4.50
C LEU A 137 -5.46 13.24 -4.12
N ASP A 138 -5.64 14.41 -4.75
CA ASP A 138 -6.87 15.19 -4.62
C ASP A 138 -8.05 14.41 -5.24
N LEU A 139 -9.21 14.46 -4.59
CA LEU A 139 -10.42 13.82 -5.08
C LEU A 139 -11.47 14.88 -5.44
N THR A 140 -12.14 14.69 -6.57
CA THR A 140 -13.23 15.59 -6.97
C THR A 140 -14.54 14.80 -7.10
N PHE A 141 -15.59 15.29 -6.45
CA PHE A 141 -16.95 14.75 -6.54
C PHE A 141 -17.97 15.88 -6.47
N GLY A 142 -18.94 15.89 -7.39
CA GLY A 142 -20.01 16.88 -7.40
C GLY A 142 -19.51 18.33 -7.52
N GLY A 143 -18.37 18.57 -8.17
CA GLY A 143 -17.76 19.90 -8.30
C GLY A 143 -16.96 20.35 -7.07
N VAL A 144 -16.88 19.53 -6.03
CA VAL A 144 -16.06 19.78 -4.83
C VAL A 144 -14.75 19.02 -4.94
N THR A 145 -13.64 19.72 -4.81
CA THR A 145 -12.31 19.09 -4.71
C THR A 145 -11.89 18.99 -3.25
N VAL A 146 -11.56 17.78 -2.83
CA VAL A 146 -10.99 17.49 -1.51
C VAL A 146 -9.48 17.30 -1.68
N PRO A 147 -8.65 18.15 -1.07
CA PRO A 147 -7.20 18.04 -1.16
C PRO A 147 -6.67 16.69 -0.63
N ALA A 148 -5.58 16.20 -1.22
CA ALA A 148 -4.93 14.95 -0.83
C ALA A 148 -4.68 14.84 0.68
N ALA A 149 -4.21 15.90 1.32
CA ALA A 149 -3.97 15.92 2.76
C ALA A 149 -5.25 15.69 3.58
N GLN A 150 -6.40 16.25 3.16
CA GLN A 150 -7.68 16.03 3.82
C GLN A 150 -8.23 14.64 3.54
N THR A 151 -8.12 14.17 2.30
CA THR A 151 -8.47 12.78 1.93
C THR A 151 -7.68 11.79 2.79
N HIS A 152 -6.36 11.98 2.88
CA HIS A 152 -5.50 11.13 3.67
C HIS A 152 -5.88 11.14 5.15
N ALA A 153 -6.03 12.31 5.75
CA ALA A 153 -6.41 12.46 7.16
C ALA A 153 -7.76 11.77 7.47
N ALA A 154 -8.76 11.93 6.59
CA ALA A 154 -10.05 11.28 6.76
C ALA A 154 -9.94 9.75 6.73
N MET A 155 -9.10 9.20 5.84
CA MET A 155 -8.87 7.76 5.76
C MET A 155 -8.15 7.23 7.00
N MET A 156 -7.10 7.91 7.48
CA MET A 156 -6.37 7.51 8.70
C MET A 156 -7.28 7.54 9.92
N ALA A 157 -8.10 8.58 10.09
CA ALA A 157 -9.10 8.65 11.16
C ALA A 157 -10.14 7.52 11.09
N ALA A 158 -10.58 7.15 9.89
CA ALA A 158 -11.50 6.03 9.69
C ALA A 158 -10.87 4.67 10.04
N PHE A 159 -9.59 4.48 9.75
CA PHE A 159 -8.86 3.26 10.15
C PHE A 159 -8.71 3.19 11.66
N GLU A 160 -8.27 4.25 12.29
CA GLU A 160 -8.07 4.32 13.75
C GLU A 160 -9.37 4.11 14.53
N PHE A 161 -10.50 4.57 13.97
CA PHE A 161 -11.81 4.39 14.60
C PHE A 161 -12.22 2.92 14.77
N GLY A 162 -11.84 2.02 13.83
CA GLY A 162 -12.38 0.66 13.91
C GLY A 162 -11.65 -0.46 13.18
N TYR A 163 -10.52 -0.19 12.51
CA TYR A 163 -9.88 -1.20 11.66
C TYR A 163 -8.39 -1.42 11.93
N ALA A 164 -7.67 -0.39 12.38
CA ALA A 164 -6.22 -0.48 12.48
C ALA A 164 -5.67 0.47 13.55
N THR A 165 -4.48 0.14 14.05
CA THR A 165 -3.65 1.11 14.75
C THR A 165 -2.95 1.98 13.73
N VAL A 166 -3.03 3.31 13.85
CA VAL A 166 -2.34 4.25 12.97
C VAL A 166 -1.12 4.83 13.69
N LYS A 167 0.06 4.72 13.07
CA LYS A 167 1.33 5.23 13.63
C LYS A 167 2.13 5.96 12.56
N SER A 168 3.08 6.77 12.98
CA SER A 168 4.19 7.20 12.11
C SER A 168 5.25 6.10 11.99
N VAL A 169 6.12 6.21 10.98
CA VAL A 169 7.26 5.30 10.84
C VAL A 169 8.21 5.43 12.04
N ASP A 170 8.43 6.62 12.55
CA ASP A 170 9.30 6.84 13.71
C ASP A 170 8.75 6.17 14.97
N GLU A 171 7.44 6.29 15.23
CA GLU A 171 6.78 5.59 16.36
C GLU A 171 6.86 4.07 16.22
N TYR A 172 6.73 3.55 15.01
CA TYR A 172 6.82 2.11 14.75
C TYR A 172 8.23 1.57 14.93
N LEU A 173 9.25 2.26 14.41
CA LEU A 173 10.64 1.83 14.48
C LEU A 173 11.29 2.03 15.87
N SER A 174 10.65 2.79 16.75
CA SER A 174 11.13 3.04 18.12
C SER A 174 10.54 2.08 19.15
N ALA A 175 9.58 1.23 18.76
CA ALA A 175 8.87 0.30 19.65
C ALA A 175 9.59 -1.03 19.76
#